data_3babee735b3eb1d2167da42b4d1d7276
#
_entry.id   3babee735b3eb1d2167da42b4d1d7276
#
_cell.length_a   1.000
_cell.length_b   1.000
_cell.length_c   1.000
_cell.angle_alpha   90.00
_cell.angle_beta   90.00
_cell.angle_gamma   90.00
#
_symmetry.space_group_name_H-M   'P 1'
#
loop_
_entity.id
_entity.type
_entity.pdbx_description
1 polymer ?
#
loop_
_entity_poly.entity_id
_entity_poly.type
_entity_poly.pdbx_seq_one_letter_code
_entity_poly.pdbx_strand_id
1 'polypeptide(L)'
;MNAEVRTISGILVALCLVVGATPTPAAETLRIGLQSTGTFAWQLEVIRRHGLADDAGLDLKISQFASPDAGKLALNSGSVDLAVVDWLWVARARALGAKLLFYPYSSAVGAIMVKRDSPFRGIADLRGHVLAVAGGPLDKSWLIVQAAATRQGIDLKRDTTLAYGAPPLMSQKLQQGEADASLNFWNFCASLETQGYRRLFEVRDAEAALGLTEPLALIGYVFSEQFAAQHRSTIDRFIAIAHKADDIMLRSDQEWDALRPLMNAEDDSTFKAYRDRTREGMPRRSIAAEQADARALFKALASTGGAELVGPSQELDPGLYYQPDPRGD
;
A
#
# COMPACT_ATOMS: atom_id res chain seq x y z
N MET A 1 -17.88 -99.24 -7.87
CA MET A 1 -17.59 -98.45 -6.66
C MET A 1 -17.09 -97.08 -7.14
N ASN A 2 -18.00 -96.11 -7.24
CA ASN A 2 -17.76 -94.79 -7.81
C ASN A 2 -17.51 -93.85 -6.68
N ALA A 3 -16.34 -93.15 -6.71
CA ALA A 3 -16.00 -92.05 -5.81
C ALA A 3 -16.26 -90.69 -6.54
N GLU A 4 -17.21 -89.95 -6.05
CA GLU A 4 -17.52 -88.60 -6.54
C GLU A 4 -16.54 -87.58 -5.91
N VAL A 5 -15.87 -86.85 -6.78
CA VAL A 5 -15.03 -85.71 -6.38
C VAL A 5 -15.89 -84.43 -6.43
N ARG A 6 -16.19 -83.84 -5.28
CA ARG A 6 -16.88 -82.52 -5.16
C ARG A 6 -15.86 -81.43 -5.30
N THR A 7 -15.94 -80.66 -6.40
CA THR A 7 -15.18 -79.45 -6.61
C THR A 7 -15.81 -78.26 -5.89
N ILE A 8 -15.17 -77.68 -4.90
CA ILE A 8 -15.61 -76.44 -4.22
C ILE A 8 -15.04 -75.26 -4.97
N SER A 9 -15.88 -74.53 -5.74
CA SER A 9 -15.52 -73.24 -6.34
C SER A 9 -15.57 -72.13 -5.30
N GLY A 10 -14.39 -71.66 -4.88
CA GLY A 10 -14.29 -70.47 -4.04
C GLY A 10 -14.46 -69.19 -4.86
N ILE A 11 -15.53 -68.43 -4.61
CA ILE A 11 -15.73 -67.10 -5.18
C ILE A 11 -14.89 -66.12 -4.35
N LEU A 12 -13.82 -65.57 -4.96
CA LEU A 12 -13.03 -64.46 -4.38
C LEU A 12 -13.73 -63.12 -4.67
N VAL A 13 -14.42 -62.56 -3.72
CA VAL A 13 -14.98 -61.22 -3.82
C VAL A 13 -13.85 -60.21 -3.59
N ALA A 14 -13.36 -59.61 -4.66
CA ALA A 14 -12.42 -58.48 -4.60
C ALA A 14 -13.17 -57.23 -4.18
N LEU A 15 -12.99 -56.81 -2.93
CA LEU A 15 -13.51 -55.52 -2.41
C LEU A 15 -12.64 -54.39 -2.93
N CYS A 16 -13.03 -53.73 -4.04
CA CYS A 16 -12.40 -52.51 -4.52
C CYS A 16 -12.71 -51.36 -3.56
N LEU A 17 -11.76 -50.98 -2.70
CA LEU A 17 -11.78 -49.74 -1.97
C LEU A 17 -11.63 -48.58 -2.98
N VAL A 18 -12.74 -47.98 -3.37
CA VAL A 18 -12.74 -46.68 -4.08
C VAL A 18 -12.36 -45.62 -3.04
N VAL A 19 -11.09 -45.26 -2.99
CA VAL A 19 -10.62 -44.07 -2.26
C VAL A 19 -11.17 -42.89 -3.06
N GLY A 20 -12.27 -42.34 -2.61
CA GLY A 20 -12.86 -41.14 -3.16
C GLY A 20 -11.88 -39.96 -2.93
N ALA A 21 -11.20 -39.53 -3.98
CA ALA A 21 -10.48 -38.24 -3.96
C ALA A 21 -11.54 -37.16 -3.71
N THR A 22 -11.54 -36.59 -2.50
CA THR A 22 -12.32 -35.40 -2.23
C THR A 22 -11.82 -34.31 -3.18
N PRO A 23 -12.68 -33.69 -4.01
CA PRO A 23 -12.24 -32.60 -4.87
C PRO A 23 -11.64 -31.50 -3.99
N THR A 24 -10.38 -31.17 -4.21
CA THR A 24 -9.78 -29.98 -3.61
C THR A 24 -10.62 -28.79 -4.08
N PRO A 25 -11.16 -27.96 -3.19
CA PRO A 25 -11.92 -26.79 -3.62
C PRO A 25 -11.04 -25.95 -4.55
N ALA A 26 -11.61 -25.50 -5.66
CA ALA A 26 -10.91 -24.63 -6.60
C ALA A 26 -10.43 -23.38 -5.88
N ALA A 27 -9.20 -22.94 -6.15
CA ALA A 27 -8.64 -21.73 -5.55
C ALA A 27 -9.54 -20.52 -5.90
N GLU A 28 -9.82 -19.69 -4.90
CA GLU A 28 -10.58 -18.46 -5.12
C GLU A 28 -9.72 -17.38 -5.77
N THR A 29 -10.20 -16.83 -6.87
CA THR A 29 -9.47 -15.77 -7.60
C THR A 29 -9.62 -14.42 -6.90
N LEU A 30 -8.49 -13.74 -6.69
CA LEU A 30 -8.42 -12.34 -6.26
C LEU A 30 -7.67 -11.52 -7.30
N ARG A 31 -8.35 -10.57 -7.96
CA ARG A 31 -7.77 -9.69 -8.97
C ARG A 31 -7.15 -8.46 -8.28
N ILE A 32 -5.83 -8.31 -8.40
CA ILE A 32 -5.05 -7.28 -7.70
C ILE A 32 -4.52 -6.25 -8.69
N GLY A 33 -4.78 -4.97 -8.40
CA GLY A 33 -4.17 -3.84 -9.08
C GLY A 33 -2.84 -3.45 -8.47
N LEU A 34 -1.77 -3.53 -9.25
CA LEU A 34 -0.41 -3.22 -8.84
C LEU A 34 0.12 -2.00 -9.59
N GLN A 35 0.58 -0.97 -8.88
CA GLN A 35 1.35 0.10 -9.50
C GLN A 35 2.73 -0.42 -9.90
N SER A 36 3.13 -0.27 -11.17
CA SER A 36 4.38 -0.83 -11.73
C SER A 36 5.65 -0.33 -11.05
N THR A 37 5.62 0.87 -10.43
CA THR A 37 6.73 1.44 -9.64
C THR A 37 6.49 1.33 -8.13
N GLY A 38 5.45 0.60 -7.71
CA GLY A 38 5.05 0.46 -6.31
C GLY A 38 5.78 -0.68 -5.60
N THR A 39 5.98 -0.50 -4.30
CA THR A 39 6.71 -1.46 -3.45
C THR A 39 5.87 -2.68 -3.03
N PHE A 40 4.58 -2.67 -3.30
CA PHE A 40 3.69 -3.81 -3.08
C PHE A 40 4.12 -5.05 -3.90
N ALA A 41 4.80 -4.84 -5.04
CA ALA A 41 5.40 -5.93 -5.83
C ALA A 41 6.34 -6.82 -5.01
N TRP A 42 7.06 -6.25 -4.04
CA TRP A 42 8.01 -7.00 -3.19
C TRP A 42 7.28 -7.96 -2.25
N GLN A 43 6.22 -7.52 -1.61
CA GLN A 43 5.40 -8.37 -0.75
C GLN A 43 4.70 -9.49 -1.56
N LEU A 44 4.15 -9.16 -2.75
CA LEU A 44 3.55 -10.17 -3.64
C LEU A 44 4.57 -11.21 -4.10
N GLU A 45 5.81 -10.81 -4.33
CA GLU A 45 6.88 -11.76 -4.68
C GLU A 45 7.23 -12.68 -3.51
N VAL A 46 7.25 -12.18 -2.27
CA VAL A 46 7.41 -13.03 -1.06
C VAL A 46 6.25 -14.01 -0.96
N ILE A 47 5.01 -13.55 -1.11
CA ILE A 47 3.83 -14.43 -1.13
C ILE A 47 3.99 -15.54 -2.16
N ARG A 48 4.41 -15.21 -3.38
CA ARG A 48 4.63 -16.17 -4.47
C ARG A 48 5.76 -17.16 -4.17
N ARG A 49 6.91 -16.67 -3.71
CA ARG A 49 8.11 -17.49 -3.45
C ARG A 49 7.88 -18.53 -2.34
N HIS A 50 7.10 -18.18 -1.35
CA HIS A 50 6.78 -19.04 -0.22
C HIS A 50 5.48 -19.84 -0.41
N GLY A 51 4.83 -19.78 -1.59
CA GLY A 51 3.60 -20.52 -1.88
C GLY A 51 2.41 -20.13 -1.00
N LEU A 52 2.45 -18.94 -0.34
CA LEU A 52 1.46 -18.55 0.66
C LEU A 52 0.04 -18.43 0.08
N ALA A 53 -0.06 -18.03 -1.19
CA ALA A 53 -1.36 -17.92 -1.86
C ALA A 53 -1.96 -19.31 -2.12
N ASP A 54 -1.15 -20.25 -2.61
CA ASP A 54 -1.57 -21.63 -2.88
C ASP A 54 -2.02 -22.33 -1.58
N ASP A 55 -1.22 -22.17 -0.50
CA ASP A 55 -1.53 -22.71 0.83
C ASP A 55 -2.84 -22.12 1.40
N ALA A 56 -3.15 -20.88 1.05
CA ALA A 56 -4.38 -20.21 1.43
C ALA A 56 -5.56 -20.51 0.47
N GLY A 57 -5.37 -21.30 -0.58
CA GLY A 57 -6.39 -21.57 -1.62
C GLY A 57 -6.77 -20.30 -2.38
N LEU A 58 -5.83 -19.40 -2.66
CA LEU A 58 -6.01 -18.17 -3.41
C LEU A 58 -5.26 -18.22 -4.75
N ASP A 59 -5.93 -17.77 -5.82
CA ASP A 59 -5.32 -17.54 -7.13
C ASP A 59 -5.22 -16.02 -7.36
N LEU A 60 -4.02 -15.46 -7.19
CA LEU A 60 -3.77 -14.02 -7.31
C LEU A 60 -3.54 -13.63 -8.77
N LYS A 61 -4.43 -12.83 -9.34
CA LYS A 61 -4.33 -12.29 -10.72
C LYS A 61 -3.86 -10.84 -10.67
N ILE A 62 -2.62 -10.59 -11.07
CA ILE A 62 -1.99 -9.28 -10.96
C ILE A 62 -2.15 -8.51 -12.28
N SER A 63 -2.72 -7.30 -12.21
CA SER A 63 -2.77 -6.32 -13.29
C SER A 63 -1.91 -5.11 -12.94
N GLN A 64 -0.96 -4.75 -13.82
CA GLN A 64 -0.05 -3.62 -13.58
C GLN A 64 -0.59 -2.33 -14.18
N PHE A 65 -0.42 -1.23 -13.45
CA PHE A 65 -0.84 0.12 -13.84
C PHE A 65 0.32 1.11 -13.75
N ALA A 66 0.40 2.01 -14.72
CA ALA A 66 1.48 3.00 -14.82
C ALA A 66 1.38 4.13 -13.76
N SER A 67 0.18 4.37 -13.21
CA SER A 67 -0.05 5.44 -12.24
C SER A 67 -1.03 5.01 -11.14
N PRO A 68 -1.02 5.69 -9.97
CA PRO A 68 -2.01 5.48 -8.92
C PRO A 68 -3.45 5.69 -9.41
N ASP A 69 -3.68 6.69 -10.26
CA ASP A 69 -5.03 7.02 -10.74
C ASP A 69 -5.59 5.94 -11.67
N ALA A 70 -4.74 5.29 -12.48
CA ALA A 70 -5.16 4.15 -13.29
C ALA A 70 -5.59 2.96 -12.40
N GLY A 71 -4.89 2.71 -11.28
CA GLY A 71 -5.27 1.71 -10.29
C GLY A 71 -6.61 2.04 -9.60
N LYS A 72 -6.82 3.30 -9.22
CA LYS A 72 -8.10 3.79 -8.64
C LYS A 72 -9.27 3.60 -9.62
N LEU A 73 -9.03 3.91 -10.91
CA LEU A 73 -10.04 3.72 -11.96
C LEU A 73 -10.38 2.23 -12.14
N ALA A 74 -9.37 1.36 -12.17
CA ALA A 74 -9.57 -0.09 -12.30
C ALA A 74 -10.34 -0.67 -11.10
N LEU A 75 -10.09 -0.19 -9.90
CA LEU A 75 -10.84 -0.56 -8.69
C LEU A 75 -12.31 -0.09 -8.79
N ASN A 76 -12.54 1.17 -9.14
CA ASN A 76 -13.88 1.72 -9.27
C ASN A 76 -14.71 1.05 -10.38
N SER A 77 -14.08 0.62 -11.47
CA SER A 77 -14.75 -0.11 -12.58
C SER A 77 -14.97 -1.59 -12.28
N GLY A 78 -14.41 -2.13 -11.17
CA GLY A 78 -14.45 -3.57 -10.88
C GLY A 78 -13.55 -4.41 -11.79
N SER A 79 -12.59 -3.79 -12.50
CA SER A 79 -11.58 -4.52 -13.28
C SER A 79 -10.59 -5.25 -12.38
N VAL A 80 -10.39 -4.76 -11.16
CA VAL A 80 -9.67 -5.41 -10.07
C VAL A 80 -10.52 -5.41 -8.81
N ASP A 81 -10.27 -6.36 -7.91
CA ASP A 81 -11.00 -6.51 -6.66
C ASP A 81 -10.31 -5.76 -5.51
N LEU A 82 -8.99 -5.67 -5.58
CA LEU A 82 -8.13 -5.05 -4.58
C LEU A 82 -7.05 -4.20 -5.26
N ALA A 83 -6.76 -3.04 -4.70
CA ALA A 83 -5.60 -2.22 -5.07
C ALA A 83 -4.99 -1.57 -3.83
N VAL A 84 -3.71 -1.20 -3.91
CA VAL A 84 -3.04 -0.42 -2.86
C VAL A 84 -3.22 1.06 -3.16
N VAL A 85 -3.95 1.76 -2.28
CA VAL A 85 -4.33 3.17 -2.45
C VAL A 85 -4.21 3.92 -1.12
N ASP A 86 -4.21 5.25 -1.17
CA ASP A 86 -4.16 6.09 0.02
C ASP A 86 -5.54 6.23 0.71
N TRP A 87 -5.51 6.30 2.04
CA TRP A 87 -6.70 6.38 2.88
C TRP A 87 -7.50 7.67 2.68
N LEU A 88 -6.83 8.80 2.38
CA LEU A 88 -7.48 10.09 2.21
C LEU A 88 -8.32 10.12 0.92
N TRP A 89 -7.82 9.49 -0.15
CA TRP A 89 -8.62 9.28 -1.35
C TRP A 89 -9.87 8.43 -1.04
N VAL A 90 -9.72 7.33 -0.25
CA VAL A 90 -10.86 6.50 0.15
C VAL A 90 -11.86 7.32 0.96
N ALA A 91 -11.39 8.12 1.93
CA ALA A 91 -12.26 8.99 2.73
C ALA A 91 -13.03 10.00 1.86
N ARG A 92 -12.36 10.65 0.91
CA ARG A 92 -12.99 11.59 -0.05
C ARG A 92 -13.99 10.86 -0.97
N ALA A 93 -13.65 9.70 -1.47
CA ALA A 93 -14.52 8.90 -2.32
C ALA A 93 -15.78 8.43 -1.55
N ARG A 94 -15.64 8.00 -0.30
CA ARG A 94 -16.78 7.64 0.57
C ARG A 94 -17.68 8.84 0.86
N ALA A 95 -17.12 10.01 1.10
CA ALA A 95 -17.89 11.24 1.28
C ALA A 95 -18.71 11.61 0.03
N LEU A 96 -18.33 11.11 -1.16
CA LEU A 96 -19.06 11.24 -2.42
C LEU A 96 -19.98 10.03 -2.72
N GLY A 97 -20.12 9.10 -1.77
CA GLY A 97 -21.02 7.95 -1.87
C GLY A 97 -20.38 6.65 -2.34
N ALA A 98 -19.06 6.61 -2.62
CA ALA A 98 -18.38 5.37 -2.94
C ALA A 98 -18.40 4.41 -1.74
N LYS A 99 -18.56 3.10 -2.01
CA LYS A 99 -18.61 2.05 -1.01
C LYS A 99 -17.30 1.27 -1.00
N LEU A 100 -16.24 1.90 -0.46
CA LEU A 100 -14.88 1.36 -0.39
C LEU A 100 -14.47 1.13 1.06
N LEU A 101 -13.67 0.10 1.30
CA LEU A 101 -13.06 -0.23 2.58
C LEU A 101 -11.54 -0.14 2.46
N PHE A 102 -10.90 0.19 3.57
CA PHE A 102 -9.44 0.34 3.67
C PHE A 102 -8.90 -0.57 4.78
N TYR A 103 -7.79 -1.27 4.49
CA TYR A 103 -7.02 -2.01 5.47
C TYR A 103 -5.55 -1.59 5.42
N PRO A 104 -4.89 -1.26 6.55
CA PRO A 104 -3.53 -0.74 6.59
C PRO A 104 -2.50 -1.65 5.91
N TYR A 105 -1.65 -1.06 5.05
CA TYR A 105 -0.54 -1.73 4.39
C TYR A 105 0.81 -1.09 4.73
N SER A 106 0.91 0.25 4.73
CA SER A 106 2.18 0.93 4.95
C SER A 106 2.02 2.32 5.54
N SER A 107 2.86 2.63 6.53
CA SER A 107 3.07 3.98 7.07
C SER A 107 4.33 4.66 6.51
N ALA A 108 5.01 4.03 5.53
CA ALA A 108 6.16 4.65 4.88
C ALA A 108 5.74 5.86 4.05
N VAL A 109 6.27 7.02 4.41
CA VAL A 109 5.96 8.30 3.77
C VAL A 109 7.22 8.96 3.21
N GLY A 110 7.02 9.84 2.23
CA GLY A 110 8.11 10.55 1.57
C GLY A 110 8.49 11.86 2.25
N ALA A 111 9.13 12.71 1.46
CA ALA A 111 9.66 14.00 1.92
C ALA A 111 9.75 14.99 0.77
N ILE A 112 9.87 16.26 1.11
CA ILE A 112 10.40 17.28 0.20
C ILE A 112 11.92 17.11 0.14
N MET A 113 12.42 16.80 -1.05
CA MET A 113 13.84 16.60 -1.35
C MET A 113 14.43 17.84 -1.99
N VAL A 114 15.67 18.17 -1.63
CA VAL A 114 16.46 19.25 -2.23
C VAL A 114 17.90 18.77 -2.44
N LYS A 115 18.69 19.47 -3.27
CA LYS A 115 20.14 19.19 -3.38
C LYS A 115 20.80 19.30 -2.00
N ARG A 116 21.83 18.50 -1.75
CA ARG A 116 22.52 18.46 -0.45
C ARG A 116 23.10 19.83 -0.05
N ASP A 117 23.61 20.58 -1.03
CA ASP A 117 24.19 21.90 -0.89
C ASP A 117 23.17 23.05 -0.99
N SER A 118 21.88 22.74 -1.19
CA SER A 118 20.83 23.75 -1.23
C SER A 118 20.84 24.61 0.03
N PRO A 119 20.67 25.95 -0.09
CA PRO A 119 20.58 26.85 1.05
C PRO A 119 19.30 26.70 1.86
N PHE A 120 18.29 25.99 1.37
CA PHE A 120 16.99 25.85 2.03
C PHE A 120 17.14 25.14 3.38
N ARG A 121 16.44 25.66 4.40
CA ARG A 121 16.44 25.11 5.77
C ARG A 121 15.07 24.62 6.21
N GLY A 122 14.01 25.02 5.51
CA GLY A 122 12.63 24.64 5.80
C GLY A 122 11.68 24.97 4.67
N ILE A 123 10.40 24.63 4.86
CA ILE A 123 9.38 24.83 3.84
C ILE A 123 9.13 26.31 3.48
N ALA A 124 9.45 27.23 4.37
CA ALA A 124 9.33 28.66 4.10
C ALA A 124 10.28 29.15 2.99
N ASP A 125 11.42 28.48 2.83
CA ASP A 125 12.43 28.84 1.83
C ASP A 125 12.01 28.42 0.39
N LEU A 126 10.91 27.68 0.27
CA LEU A 126 10.36 27.29 -1.03
C LEU A 126 9.58 28.41 -1.73
N ARG A 127 9.34 29.55 -1.06
CA ARG A 127 8.65 30.70 -1.65
C ARG A 127 9.37 31.24 -2.87
N GLY A 128 8.65 31.36 -3.99
CA GLY A 128 9.18 31.83 -5.27
C GLY A 128 9.93 30.75 -6.06
N HIS A 129 10.02 29.52 -5.54
CA HIS A 129 10.72 28.40 -6.16
C HIS A 129 9.79 27.39 -6.81
N VAL A 130 10.37 26.49 -7.63
CA VAL A 130 9.65 25.42 -8.32
C VAL A 130 9.63 24.18 -7.44
N LEU A 131 8.43 23.72 -7.06
CA LEU A 131 8.21 22.48 -6.32
C LEU A 131 7.55 21.43 -7.23
N ALA A 132 8.28 20.36 -7.52
CA ALA A 132 7.77 19.18 -8.21
C ALA A 132 7.05 18.26 -7.20
N VAL A 133 5.79 17.90 -7.48
CA VAL A 133 4.94 17.14 -6.56
C VAL A 133 4.54 15.81 -7.22
N ALA A 134 4.96 14.71 -6.66
CA ALA A 134 4.59 13.37 -7.11
C ALA A 134 3.11 13.07 -6.82
N GLY A 135 2.45 12.41 -7.78
CA GLY A 135 1.02 12.10 -7.72
C GLY A 135 0.20 13.19 -8.42
N GLY A 136 -0.37 14.11 -7.67
CA GLY A 136 -1.21 15.17 -8.22
C GLY A 136 -1.71 16.14 -7.14
N PRO A 137 -2.57 17.10 -7.49
CA PRO A 137 -3.06 18.10 -6.54
C PRO A 137 -3.88 17.50 -5.38
N LEU A 138 -4.31 16.26 -5.49
CA LEU A 138 -5.04 15.53 -4.44
C LEU A 138 -4.21 14.38 -3.83
N ASP A 139 -2.89 14.33 -4.07
CA ASP A 139 -2.02 13.37 -3.39
C ASP A 139 -2.00 13.63 -1.89
N LYS A 140 -2.10 12.56 -1.08
CA LYS A 140 -2.15 12.64 0.38
C LYS A 140 -0.96 13.37 1.00
N SER A 141 0.26 13.11 0.49
CA SER A 141 1.48 13.74 1.02
C SER A 141 1.46 15.25 0.78
N TRP A 142 1.02 15.65 -0.41
CA TRP A 142 0.85 17.05 -0.76
C TRP A 142 -0.20 17.74 0.13
N LEU A 143 -1.36 17.13 0.34
CA LEU A 143 -2.44 17.70 1.16
C LEU A 143 -2.01 17.83 2.63
N ILE A 144 -1.29 16.83 3.17
CA ILE A 144 -0.77 16.85 4.54
C ILE A 144 0.31 17.94 4.70
N VAL A 145 1.24 18.06 3.75
CA VAL A 145 2.29 19.09 3.76
C VAL A 145 1.69 20.50 3.63
N GLN A 146 0.70 20.69 2.77
CA GLN A 146 -0.03 21.97 2.67
C GLN A 146 -0.67 22.37 4.01
N ALA A 147 -1.36 21.43 4.66
CA ALA A 147 -2.00 21.70 5.94
C ALA A 147 -0.97 22.07 7.03
N ALA A 148 0.16 21.37 7.09
CA ALA A 148 1.23 21.68 8.03
C ALA A 148 1.86 23.05 7.73
N ALA A 149 2.07 23.41 6.46
CA ALA A 149 2.56 24.72 6.02
C ALA A 149 1.59 25.84 6.39
N THR A 150 0.30 25.65 6.16
CA THR A 150 -0.76 26.63 6.50
C THR A 150 -0.76 26.94 8.01
N ARG A 151 -0.54 25.93 8.88
CA ARG A 151 -0.40 26.16 10.33
C ARG A 151 0.80 27.05 10.69
N GLN A 152 1.79 27.11 9.83
CA GLN A 152 2.98 27.98 9.95
C GLN A 152 2.80 29.32 9.21
N GLY A 153 1.61 29.62 8.69
CA GLY A 153 1.33 30.84 7.92
C GLY A 153 1.95 30.85 6.51
N ILE A 154 2.22 29.65 5.95
CA ILE A 154 2.80 29.48 4.62
C ILE A 154 1.75 28.88 3.69
N ASP A 155 1.50 29.52 2.56
CA ASP A 155 0.62 29.04 1.49
C ASP A 155 1.48 28.53 0.34
N LEU A 156 1.89 27.25 0.42
CA LEU A 156 2.73 26.63 -0.61
C LEU A 156 2.10 26.65 -2.00
N LYS A 157 0.78 26.56 -2.09
CA LYS A 157 0.07 26.57 -3.36
C LYS A 157 0.17 27.92 -4.07
N ARG A 158 0.08 29.00 -3.31
CA ARG A 158 0.23 30.37 -3.81
C ARG A 158 1.69 30.79 -3.94
N ASP A 159 2.53 30.36 -3.00
CA ASP A 159 3.87 30.88 -2.80
C ASP A 159 4.93 30.12 -3.60
N THR A 160 4.58 29.01 -4.29
CA THR A 160 5.49 28.22 -5.13
C THR A 160 4.95 28.02 -6.55
N THR A 161 5.85 27.72 -7.49
CA THR A 161 5.45 27.20 -8.82
C THR A 161 5.36 25.69 -8.74
N LEU A 162 4.15 25.14 -8.94
CA LEU A 162 3.89 23.70 -8.80
C LEU A 162 3.98 22.97 -10.13
N ALA A 163 4.64 21.81 -10.13
CA ALA A 163 4.63 20.85 -11.23
C ALA A 163 4.16 19.49 -10.69
N TYR A 164 3.10 18.91 -11.25
CA TYR A 164 2.56 17.61 -10.83
C TYR A 164 2.91 16.52 -11.84
N GLY A 165 3.14 15.29 -11.39
CA GLY A 165 3.38 14.18 -12.28
C GLY A 165 3.72 12.88 -11.58
N ALA A 166 4.06 11.85 -12.39
CA ALA A 166 4.48 10.56 -11.88
C ALA A 166 5.79 10.68 -11.07
N PRO A 167 5.97 9.89 -9.99
CA PRO A 167 7.12 10.00 -9.10
C PRO A 167 8.49 9.97 -9.80
N PRO A 168 8.75 9.09 -10.80
CA PRO A 168 10.04 9.13 -11.53
C PRO A 168 10.28 10.47 -12.24
N LEU A 169 9.24 11.03 -12.87
CA LEU A 169 9.35 12.31 -13.58
C LEU A 169 9.67 13.46 -12.60
N MET A 170 9.09 13.43 -11.41
CA MET A 170 9.35 14.45 -10.38
C MET A 170 10.78 14.37 -9.85
N SER A 171 11.34 13.15 -9.72
CA SER A 171 12.76 12.97 -9.42
C SER A 171 13.65 13.54 -10.53
N GLN A 172 13.33 13.24 -11.79
CA GLN A 172 14.08 13.76 -12.94
C GLN A 172 14.07 15.29 -13.01
N LYS A 173 12.94 15.95 -12.78
CA LYS A 173 12.86 17.41 -12.74
C LYS A 173 13.79 18.03 -11.71
N LEU A 174 13.88 17.42 -10.52
CA LEU A 174 14.83 17.84 -9.50
C LEU A 174 16.28 17.60 -9.92
N GLN A 175 16.58 16.45 -10.51
CA GLN A 175 17.94 16.07 -10.96
C GLN A 175 18.43 16.97 -12.11
N GLN A 176 17.54 17.34 -13.03
CA GLN A 176 17.84 18.21 -14.18
C GLN A 176 17.88 19.70 -13.81
N GLY A 177 17.48 20.06 -12.58
CA GLY A 177 17.41 21.46 -12.13
C GLY A 177 16.19 22.21 -12.69
N GLU A 178 15.19 21.50 -13.23
CA GLU A 178 13.90 22.09 -13.65
C GLU A 178 13.00 22.37 -12.44
N ALA A 179 13.31 21.77 -11.28
CA ALA A 179 12.67 22.05 -10.02
C ALA A 179 13.74 22.26 -8.94
N ASP A 180 13.47 23.18 -8.00
CA ASP A 180 14.35 23.46 -6.86
C ASP A 180 14.18 22.44 -5.74
N ALA A 181 12.96 21.87 -5.63
CA ALA A 181 12.59 20.87 -4.66
C ALA A 181 11.61 19.85 -5.27
N SER A 182 11.55 18.64 -4.67
CA SER A 182 10.56 17.62 -5.07
C SER A 182 9.95 16.98 -3.85
N LEU A 183 8.61 17.06 -3.70
CA LEU A 183 7.85 16.20 -2.79
C LEU A 183 7.62 14.86 -3.50
N ASN A 184 8.24 13.81 -2.99
CA ASN A 184 8.18 12.50 -3.63
C ASN A 184 7.87 11.37 -2.64
N PHE A 185 7.56 10.18 -3.16
CA PHE A 185 7.30 9.01 -2.35
C PHE A 185 8.60 8.49 -1.73
N TRP A 186 8.48 7.78 -0.63
CA TRP A 186 9.58 7.40 0.24
C TRP A 186 10.74 6.67 -0.48
N ASN A 187 10.40 5.76 -1.42
CA ASN A 187 11.39 5.00 -2.18
C ASN A 187 12.18 5.89 -3.17
N PHE A 188 11.53 6.85 -3.80
CA PHE A 188 12.21 7.85 -4.64
C PHE A 188 13.07 8.81 -3.79
N CYS A 189 12.60 9.18 -2.60
CA CYS A 189 13.41 9.95 -1.66
C CYS A 189 14.67 9.18 -1.24
N ALA A 190 14.55 7.89 -0.91
CA ALA A 190 15.68 7.05 -0.54
C ALA A 190 16.71 6.92 -1.69
N SER A 191 16.27 6.77 -2.94
CA SER A 191 17.17 6.80 -4.11
C SER A 191 17.85 8.15 -4.28
N LEU A 192 17.13 9.26 -4.14
CA LEU A 192 17.70 10.61 -4.24
C LEU A 192 18.75 10.87 -3.15
N GLU A 193 18.58 10.34 -1.93
CA GLU A 193 19.56 10.49 -0.83
C GLU A 193 20.93 9.93 -1.21
N THR A 194 21.00 8.83 -1.94
CA THR A 194 22.26 8.24 -2.42
C THR A 194 22.90 9.03 -3.56
N GLN A 195 22.12 9.88 -4.23
CA GLN A 195 22.53 10.69 -5.38
C GLN A 195 22.87 12.14 -5.02
N GLY A 196 23.09 12.43 -3.73
CA GLY A 196 23.53 13.77 -3.30
C GLY A 196 22.40 14.74 -3.00
N TYR A 197 21.20 14.24 -2.74
CA TYR A 197 20.06 15.01 -2.25
C TYR A 197 19.86 14.79 -0.75
N ARG A 198 19.04 15.62 -0.12
CA ARG A 198 18.65 15.49 1.28
C ARG A 198 17.18 15.82 1.48
N ARG A 199 16.61 15.29 2.55
CA ARG A 199 15.29 15.66 3.02
C ARG A 199 15.30 17.06 3.59
N LEU A 200 14.43 17.92 3.10
CA LEU A 200 14.19 19.26 3.63
C LEU A 200 13.08 19.24 4.69
N PHE A 201 12.02 18.49 4.42
CA PHE A 201 10.84 18.37 5.28
C PHE A 201 10.16 17.03 5.02
N GLU A 202 10.01 16.23 6.06
CA GLU A 202 9.38 14.92 5.93
C GLU A 202 7.84 15.03 6.04
N VAL A 203 7.12 14.16 5.35
CA VAL A 203 5.66 14.07 5.51
C VAL A 203 5.32 13.66 6.95
N ARG A 204 6.17 12.88 7.61
CA ARG A 204 6.05 12.53 9.03
C ARG A 204 6.12 13.75 9.96
N ASP A 205 6.99 14.72 9.64
CA ASP A 205 7.05 15.99 10.40
C ASP A 205 5.76 16.79 10.21
N ALA A 206 5.17 16.73 9.01
CA ALA A 206 3.88 17.33 8.74
C ALA A 206 2.75 16.63 9.53
N GLU A 207 2.74 15.30 9.60
CA GLU A 207 1.82 14.53 10.43
C GLU A 207 1.93 14.93 11.91
N ALA A 208 3.16 15.00 12.43
CA ALA A 208 3.42 15.44 13.80
C ALA A 208 2.95 16.88 14.05
N ALA A 209 3.20 17.81 13.13
CA ALA A 209 2.70 19.19 13.20
C ALA A 209 1.17 19.25 13.18
N LEU A 210 0.49 18.26 12.62
CA LEU A 210 -0.96 18.12 12.61
C LEU A 210 -1.52 17.39 13.84
N GLY A 211 -0.64 16.90 14.75
CA GLY A 211 -1.01 16.36 16.05
C GLY A 211 -0.92 14.85 16.17
N LEU A 212 -0.35 14.14 15.18
CA LEU A 212 -0.07 12.72 15.30
C LEU A 212 1.21 12.49 16.13
N THR A 213 1.17 11.54 17.03
CA THR A 213 2.33 11.12 17.84
C THR A 213 2.98 9.84 17.31
N GLU A 214 2.21 9.04 16.57
CA GLU A 214 2.64 7.77 16.02
C GLU A 214 2.45 7.75 14.50
N PRO A 215 3.23 6.96 13.75
CA PRO A 215 3.05 6.77 12.32
C PRO A 215 1.67 6.21 11.99
N LEU A 216 0.95 6.86 11.08
CA LEU A 216 -0.31 6.38 10.54
C LEU A 216 -0.08 5.62 9.24
N ALA A 217 -0.71 4.47 9.06
CA ALA A 217 -0.71 3.79 7.77
C ALA A 217 -1.54 4.57 6.75
N LEU A 218 -0.88 5.45 5.99
CA LEU A 218 -1.52 6.27 4.96
C LEU A 218 -1.85 5.49 3.69
N ILE A 219 -1.26 4.31 3.51
CA ILE A 219 -1.45 3.44 2.35
C ILE A 219 -2.05 2.12 2.83
N GLY A 220 -3.04 1.62 2.11
CA GLY A 220 -3.72 0.38 2.48
C GLY A 220 -4.25 -0.41 1.28
N TYR A 221 -4.64 -1.64 1.57
CA TYR A 221 -5.44 -2.45 0.66
C TYR A 221 -6.86 -1.87 0.63
N VAL A 222 -7.33 -1.60 -0.58
CA VAL A 222 -8.65 -1.01 -0.80
C VAL A 222 -9.47 -1.93 -1.70
N PHE A 223 -10.70 -2.17 -1.30
CA PHE A 223 -11.67 -3.00 -2.00
C PHE A 223 -13.09 -2.49 -1.72
N SER A 224 -14.08 -2.94 -2.52
CA SER A 224 -15.46 -2.50 -2.31
C SER A 224 -16.13 -3.20 -1.13
N GLU A 225 -17.09 -2.50 -0.47
CA GLU A 225 -17.95 -3.11 0.55
C GLU A 225 -18.72 -4.31 -0.02
N GLN A 226 -19.14 -4.24 -1.28
CA GLN A 226 -19.83 -5.33 -1.95
C GLN A 226 -18.93 -6.56 -2.08
N PHE A 227 -17.69 -6.39 -2.54
CA PHE A 227 -16.73 -7.48 -2.66
C PHE A 227 -16.43 -8.08 -1.29
N ALA A 228 -16.21 -7.24 -0.27
CA ALA A 228 -15.97 -7.70 1.10
C ALA A 228 -17.16 -8.50 1.67
N ALA A 229 -18.39 -8.11 1.37
CA ALA A 229 -19.58 -8.83 1.83
C ALA A 229 -19.74 -10.20 1.16
N GLN A 230 -19.37 -10.30 -0.13
CA GLN A 230 -19.51 -11.53 -0.92
C GLN A 230 -18.32 -12.48 -0.76
N HIS A 231 -17.11 -11.94 -0.53
CA HIS A 231 -15.83 -12.66 -0.53
C HIS A 231 -15.01 -12.40 0.74
N ARG A 232 -15.68 -12.32 1.91
CA ARG A 232 -15.04 -12.01 3.19
C ARG A 232 -13.87 -12.96 3.48
N SER A 233 -14.08 -14.25 3.32
CA SER A 233 -13.05 -15.28 3.54
C SER A 233 -11.84 -15.08 2.63
N THR A 234 -12.04 -14.66 1.37
CA THR A 234 -10.95 -14.38 0.42
C THR A 234 -10.09 -13.21 0.91
N ILE A 235 -10.73 -12.13 1.38
CA ILE A 235 -10.03 -10.94 1.91
C ILE A 235 -9.29 -11.28 3.20
N ASP A 236 -9.94 -11.97 4.14
CA ASP A 236 -9.33 -12.34 5.43
C ASP A 236 -8.10 -13.24 5.22
N ARG A 237 -8.19 -14.24 4.32
CA ARG A 237 -7.05 -15.09 3.93
C ARG A 237 -5.94 -14.28 3.24
N PHE A 238 -6.30 -13.34 2.36
CA PHE A 238 -5.31 -12.46 1.73
C PHE A 238 -4.57 -11.61 2.79
N ILE A 239 -5.29 -11.00 3.72
CA ILE A 239 -4.70 -10.22 4.81
C ILE A 239 -3.77 -11.10 5.67
N ALA A 240 -4.19 -12.33 5.98
CA ALA A 240 -3.38 -13.27 6.76
C ALA A 240 -2.06 -13.64 6.04
N ILE A 241 -2.10 -13.92 4.72
CA ILE A 241 -0.86 -14.21 3.97
C ILE A 241 0.00 -12.96 3.75
N ALA A 242 -0.60 -11.78 3.65
CA ALA A 242 0.14 -10.51 3.60
C ALA A 242 0.92 -10.28 4.90
N HIS A 243 0.31 -10.52 6.07
CA HIS A 243 1.00 -10.46 7.36
C HIS A 243 2.12 -11.50 7.49
N LYS A 244 1.90 -12.75 6.99
CA LYS A 244 2.97 -13.76 6.94
C LYS A 244 4.15 -13.30 6.08
N ALA A 245 3.88 -12.68 4.93
CA ALA A 245 4.92 -12.12 4.08
C ALA A 245 5.67 -10.97 4.78
N ASP A 246 4.96 -10.08 5.46
CA ASP A 246 5.58 -9.02 6.27
C ASP A 246 6.48 -9.59 7.36
N ASP A 247 6.04 -10.63 8.07
CA ASP A 247 6.84 -11.32 9.09
C ASP A 247 8.13 -11.93 8.51
N ILE A 248 8.07 -12.53 7.31
CA ILE A 248 9.25 -13.04 6.60
C ILE A 248 10.20 -11.89 6.26
N MET A 249 9.67 -10.82 5.67
CA MET A 249 10.45 -9.63 5.28
C MET A 249 11.08 -8.92 6.49
N LEU A 250 10.43 -8.95 7.64
CA LEU A 250 10.95 -8.36 8.89
C LEU A 250 12.11 -9.14 9.46
N ARG A 251 12.09 -10.49 9.38
CA ARG A 251 13.02 -11.37 10.08
C ARG A 251 14.20 -11.84 9.23
N SER A 252 14.10 -11.76 7.90
CA SER A 252 15.11 -12.34 7.01
C SER A 252 15.75 -11.29 6.09
N ASP A 253 17.06 -11.05 6.25
CA ASP A 253 17.83 -10.27 5.28
C ASP A 253 18.04 -11.03 3.96
N GLN A 254 18.15 -12.36 4.04
CA GLN A 254 18.28 -13.22 2.84
C GLN A 254 17.06 -13.09 1.92
N GLU A 255 15.86 -12.85 2.47
CA GLU A 255 14.67 -12.63 1.65
C GLU A 255 14.78 -11.34 0.83
N TRP A 256 15.37 -10.29 1.42
CA TRP A 256 15.62 -9.04 0.71
C TRP A 256 16.66 -9.20 -0.41
N ASP A 257 17.70 -10.01 -0.21
CA ASP A 257 18.66 -10.31 -1.28
C ASP A 257 17.97 -10.96 -2.49
N ALA A 258 16.99 -11.82 -2.25
CA ALA A 258 16.18 -12.43 -3.29
C ALA A 258 15.21 -11.45 -3.99
N LEU A 259 14.75 -10.41 -3.28
CA LEU A 259 13.90 -9.35 -3.84
C LEU A 259 14.70 -8.30 -4.64
N ARG A 260 16.01 -8.22 -4.46
CA ARG A 260 16.87 -7.19 -5.04
C ARG A 260 16.66 -6.95 -6.54
N PRO A 261 16.47 -7.96 -7.40
CA PRO A 261 16.20 -7.76 -8.83
C PRO A 261 14.92 -6.95 -9.12
N LEU A 262 13.91 -7.00 -8.22
CA LEU A 262 12.66 -6.28 -8.34
C LEU A 262 12.71 -4.85 -7.76
N MET A 263 13.72 -4.58 -6.94
CA MET A 263 13.79 -3.33 -6.19
C MET A 263 14.34 -2.18 -7.05
N ASN A 264 14.98 -2.47 -8.17
CA ASN A 264 15.67 -1.49 -9.03
C ASN A 264 16.60 -0.56 -8.22
N ALA A 265 17.25 -1.12 -7.20
CA ALA A 265 18.22 -0.39 -6.39
C ALA A 265 19.55 -0.32 -7.13
N GLU A 266 20.01 0.91 -7.43
CA GLU A 266 21.22 1.15 -8.23
C GLU A 266 22.49 0.70 -7.50
N ASP A 267 22.49 0.78 -6.17
CA ASP A 267 23.61 0.43 -5.31
C ASP A 267 23.18 -0.21 -3.98
N ASP A 268 24.15 -0.67 -3.19
CA ASP A 268 23.90 -1.32 -1.90
C ASP A 268 23.30 -0.35 -0.87
N SER A 269 23.57 0.94 -0.95
CA SER A 269 23.04 1.91 0.00
C SER A 269 21.54 2.15 -0.26
N THR A 270 21.15 2.27 -1.52
CA THR A 270 19.75 2.36 -1.94
C THR A 270 18.99 1.08 -1.57
N PHE A 271 19.58 -0.10 -1.82
CA PHE A 271 19.01 -1.39 -1.44
C PHE A 271 18.72 -1.47 0.07
N LYS A 272 19.70 -1.12 0.90
CA LYS A 272 19.55 -1.11 2.36
C LYS A 272 18.49 -0.09 2.81
N ALA A 273 18.50 1.10 2.23
CA ALA A 273 17.50 2.13 2.54
C ALA A 273 16.07 1.65 2.20
N TYR A 274 15.87 0.98 1.07
CA TYR A 274 14.58 0.42 0.70
C TYR A 274 14.12 -0.65 1.68
N ARG A 275 15.00 -1.59 2.04
CA ARG A 275 14.71 -2.62 3.04
C ARG A 275 14.31 -2.02 4.37
N ASP A 276 15.14 -1.13 4.91
CA ASP A 276 14.99 -0.60 6.26
C ASP A 276 13.73 0.29 6.35
N ARG A 277 13.48 1.14 5.35
CA ARG A 277 12.27 1.97 5.28
C ARG A 277 11.00 1.15 5.08
N THR A 278 11.05 0.05 4.35
CA THR A 278 9.90 -0.85 4.24
C THR A 278 9.58 -1.48 5.59
N ARG A 279 10.60 -2.00 6.28
CA ARG A 279 10.45 -2.59 7.62
C ARG A 279 9.88 -1.60 8.64
N GLU A 280 10.37 -0.37 8.64
CA GLU A 280 9.87 0.72 9.48
C GLU A 280 8.41 1.06 9.19
N GLY A 281 8.00 0.96 7.91
CA GLY A 281 6.67 1.32 7.45
C GLY A 281 5.62 0.21 7.59
N MET A 282 5.98 -1.02 7.97
CA MET A 282 5.01 -2.11 8.15
C MET A 282 4.10 -1.85 9.35
N PRO A 283 2.77 -1.77 9.16
CA PRO A 283 1.84 -1.49 10.26
C PRO A 283 1.83 -2.61 11.29
N ARG A 284 1.88 -2.24 12.57
CA ARG A 284 1.82 -3.19 13.70
C ARG A 284 0.76 -2.82 14.73
N ARG A 285 0.02 -1.76 14.44
CA ARG A 285 -0.97 -1.21 15.36
C ARG A 285 -2.33 -1.86 15.13
N SER A 286 -3.17 -1.86 16.15
CA SER A 286 -4.55 -2.31 15.98
C SER A 286 -5.33 -1.38 15.04
N ILE A 287 -6.30 -1.94 14.32
CA ILE A 287 -7.17 -1.15 13.42
C ILE A 287 -7.88 -0.03 14.21
N ALA A 288 -8.23 -0.28 15.46
CA ALA A 288 -8.86 0.74 16.31
C ALA A 288 -7.93 1.95 16.56
N ALA A 289 -6.63 1.70 16.78
CA ALA A 289 -5.63 2.76 16.95
C ALA A 289 -5.38 3.52 15.65
N GLU A 290 -5.23 2.80 14.52
CA GLU A 290 -5.12 3.42 13.19
C GLU A 290 -6.33 4.32 12.87
N GLN A 291 -7.54 3.83 13.14
CA GLN A 291 -8.77 4.57 12.90
C GLN A 291 -8.90 5.81 13.80
N ALA A 292 -8.43 5.75 15.05
CA ALA A 292 -8.46 6.89 15.97
C ALA A 292 -7.55 8.02 15.48
N ASP A 293 -6.32 7.69 15.08
CA ASP A 293 -5.35 8.67 14.56
C ASP A 293 -5.77 9.19 13.18
N ALA A 294 -6.32 8.34 12.31
CA ALA A 294 -6.89 8.78 11.04
C ALA A 294 -8.01 9.81 11.23
N ARG A 295 -8.88 9.61 12.22
CA ARG A 295 -9.90 10.62 12.58
C ARG A 295 -9.28 11.92 13.04
N ALA A 296 -8.25 11.86 13.89
CA ALA A 296 -7.57 13.05 14.39
C ALA A 296 -6.92 13.84 13.24
N LEU A 297 -6.20 13.14 12.36
CA LEU A 297 -5.57 13.76 11.18
C LEU A 297 -6.63 14.33 10.23
N PHE A 298 -7.70 13.58 9.94
CA PHE A 298 -8.78 14.06 9.07
C PHE A 298 -9.41 15.34 9.59
N LYS A 299 -9.71 15.40 10.90
CA LYS A 299 -10.23 16.60 11.56
C LYS A 299 -9.24 17.77 11.48
N ALA A 300 -7.94 17.51 11.64
CA ALA A 300 -6.91 18.53 11.50
C ALA A 300 -6.83 19.07 10.06
N LEU A 301 -6.92 18.20 9.05
CA LEU A 301 -6.97 18.59 7.63
C LEU A 301 -8.25 19.41 7.33
N ALA A 302 -9.41 18.94 7.80
CA ALA A 302 -10.69 19.62 7.62
C ALA A 302 -10.69 21.03 8.23
N SER A 303 -10.14 21.18 9.44
CA SER A 303 -10.05 22.49 10.12
C SER A 303 -9.05 23.45 9.48
N THR A 304 -8.04 22.95 8.75
CA THR A 304 -6.98 23.74 8.14
C THR A 304 -7.35 24.22 6.73
N GLY A 305 -7.89 23.32 5.89
CA GLY A 305 -8.18 23.63 4.48
C GLY A 305 -9.58 23.18 4.02
N GLY A 306 -10.44 22.73 4.94
CA GLY A 306 -11.84 22.40 4.65
C GLY A 306 -11.99 21.39 3.51
N ALA A 307 -13.03 21.60 2.70
CA ALA A 307 -13.38 20.70 1.61
C ALA A 307 -12.27 20.57 0.54
N GLU A 308 -11.37 21.50 0.42
CA GLU A 308 -10.24 21.42 -0.51
C GLU A 308 -9.31 20.24 -0.15
N LEU A 309 -9.07 20.03 1.15
CA LEU A 309 -8.20 18.95 1.62
C LEU A 309 -8.95 17.62 1.81
N VAL A 310 -10.12 17.64 2.43
CA VAL A 310 -10.81 16.41 2.84
C VAL A 310 -12.06 16.05 2.01
N GLY A 311 -12.46 16.89 1.06
CA GLY A 311 -13.71 16.71 0.31
C GLY A 311 -14.93 17.24 1.09
N PRO A 312 -16.16 16.84 0.70
CA PRO A 312 -17.38 17.43 1.21
C PRO A 312 -17.70 17.13 2.68
N SER A 313 -17.14 16.06 3.25
CA SER A 313 -17.35 15.70 4.67
C SER A 313 -16.32 16.38 5.55
N GLN A 314 -16.75 16.82 6.75
CA GLN A 314 -15.86 17.34 7.80
C GLN A 314 -15.43 16.25 8.79
N GLU A 315 -16.03 15.07 8.70
CA GLU A 315 -15.75 13.93 9.57
C GLU A 315 -15.36 12.68 8.75
N LEU A 316 -14.44 11.91 9.30
CA LEU A 316 -14.05 10.62 8.71
C LEU A 316 -15.19 9.62 8.91
N ASP A 317 -15.63 8.97 7.82
CA ASP A 317 -16.63 7.90 7.87
C ASP A 317 -16.15 6.78 8.83
N PRO A 318 -16.91 6.45 9.89
CA PRO A 318 -16.52 5.39 10.84
C PRO A 318 -16.45 4.00 10.23
N GLY A 319 -17.12 3.77 9.10
CA GLY A 319 -17.08 2.50 8.36
C GLY A 319 -15.94 2.37 7.36
N LEU A 320 -14.98 3.31 7.32
CA LEU A 320 -13.89 3.29 6.35
C LEU A 320 -12.96 2.08 6.52
N TYR A 321 -12.65 1.71 7.77
CA TYR A 321 -11.68 0.65 8.05
C TYR A 321 -12.32 -0.73 8.04
N TYR A 322 -11.76 -1.64 7.25
CA TYR A 322 -12.14 -3.05 7.28
C TYR A 322 -11.69 -3.70 8.59
N GLN A 323 -12.57 -4.55 9.15
CA GLN A 323 -12.30 -5.33 10.34
C GLN A 323 -12.27 -6.82 9.94
N PRO A 324 -11.10 -7.47 9.87
CA PRO A 324 -11.02 -8.92 9.65
C PRO A 324 -11.79 -9.70 10.73
N ASP A 325 -12.23 -10.91 10.40
CA ASP A 325 -12.85 -11.78 11.39
C ASP A 325 -11.75 -12.25 12.38
N PRO A 326 -11.87 -11.98 13.70
CA PRO A 326 -10.88 -12.40 14.68
C PRO A 326 -10.77 -13.93 14.82
N ARG A 327 -11.65 -14.70 14.16
CA ARG A 327 -11.67 -16.17 14.17
C ARG A 327 -11.01 -16.79 12.93
N GLY A 328 -10.39 -15.98 12.07
CA GLY A 328 -9.76 -16.40 10.82
C GLY A 328 -8.28 -16.80 10.94
N ASP A 329 -7.76 -17.00 12.15
CA ASP A 329 -6.40 -17.50 12.42
C ASP A 329 -6.38 -19.02 12.60
#